data_a3bbd696781f2a9a15647d7e74600fe6
#
_entry.id   a3bbd696781f2a9a15647d7e74600fe6
#
_cell.length_a   1.000
_cell.length_b   1.000
_cell.length_c   1.000
_cell.angle_alpha   90.00
_cell.angle_beta   90.00
_cell.angle_gamma   90.00
#
_symmetry.space_group_name_H-M   'P 1'
#
loop_
_entity.id
_entity.type
_entity.pdbx_description
1 polymer ?
#
loop_
_entity_poly.entity_id
_entity_poly.type
_entity_poly.pdbx_seq_one_letter_code
_entity_poly.pdbx_strand_id
1 'polypeptide(L)'
;RVVSQGRAPTIDLPAGEERMVLSGLCPGRNEYLRASVDHDGIGTQDEDLFNLVVQRVRRRGSELVESQEIFRRVSILGGSAREVGRILAGSRLVRVAGPLPKRRPDITRGDDPRALIGYVDCNNDGEDGEALSDYDLIGSEARRSGIFALDGGPRFDFLCIPPPQRRRDLGMSVLVVGARFCRRHQALLLVDPPLAWDSTRAALDAAREWPFHSADALMFFPRINALNRLSGEYESFTPSAAAAALIARDDASRPQLWREPEEPALLRPGAQAALWVDRLQRHQLAQLGINA
;
A
#
# COMPACT_ATOMS: atom_id res chain seq x y z
N ARG A 1 3.01 3.16 5.08
CA ARG A 1 2.68 4.53 4.63
C ARG A 1 3.03 4.66 3.15
N VAL A 2 2.12 5.17 2.34
CA VAL A 2 2.36 5.49 0.92
C VAL A 2 2.54 6.99 0.81
N VAL A 3 3.69 7.43 0.32
CA VAL A 3 4.05 8.85 0.17
C VAL A 3 4.82 9.05 -1.13
N SER A 4 4.83 10.29 -1.62
CA SER A 4 5.68 10.71 -2.73
C SER A 4 7.02 11.22 -2.17
N GLN A 5 8.12 10.88 -2.83
CA GLN A 5 9.47 11.37 -2.48
C GLN A 5 9.93 11.09 -1.04
N GLY A 6 9.30 10.14 -0.37
CA GLY A 6 9.75 9.72 0.95
C GLY A 6 11.02 8.90 0.89
N ARG A 7 11.88 9.02 1.91
CA ARG A 7 13.09 8.23 2.08
C ARG A 7 12.99 7.34 3.30
N ALA A 8 13.33 6.06 3.12
CA ALA A 8 13.40 5.12 4.23
C ALA A 8 14.71 5.32 5.02
N PRO A 9 14.71 5.10 6.35
CA PRO A 9 15.93 5.18 7.12
C PRO A 9 16.90 4.07 6.75
N THR A 10 18.20 4.34 6.92
CA THR A 10 19.27 3.36 6.70
C THR A 10 19.84 2.85 8.03
N ILE A 11 20.43 1.67 7.98
CA ILE A 11 21.22 1.08 9.09
C ILE A 11 22.61 0.78 8.55
N ASP A 12 23.63 1.31 9.20
CA ASP A 12 25.03 1.08 8.85
C ASP A 12 25.61 0.00 9.77
N LEU A 13 25.90 -1.17 9.22
CA LEU A 13 26.53 -2.27 9.94
C LEU A 13 28.03 -2.27 9.63
N PRO A 14 28.91 -2.01 10.62
CA PRO A 14 30.36 -2.00 10.41
C PRO A 14 30.88 -3.36 9.91
N ALA A 15 31.83 -3.32 8.99
CA ALA A 15 32.49 -4.49 8.39
C ALA A 15 33.99 -4.21 8.18
N GLY A 16 34.73 -3.99 9.27
CA GLY A 16 36.10 -3.49 9.25
C GLY A 16 36.16 -2.03 8.84
N GLU A 17 36.86 -1.72 7.73
CA GLU A 17 36.94 -0.36 7.17
C GLU A 17 35.72 -0.02 6.28
N GLU A 18 34.96 -1.04 5.89
CA GLU A 18 33.73 -0.89 5.08
C GLU A 18 32.49 -0.98 5.97
N ARG A 19 31.32 -0.89 5.34
CA ARG A 19 30.03 -1.06 6.01
C ARG A 19 29.03 -1.74 5.08
N MET A 20 28.15 -2.54 5.65
CA MET A 20 26.96 -3.03 4.97
C MET A 20 25.79 -2.10 5.31
N VAL A 21 25.19 -1.51 4.29
CA VAL A 21 24.07 -0.60 4.46
C VAL A 21 22.77 -1.34 4.21
N LEU A 22 21.85 -1.26 5.15
CA LEU A 22 20.49 -1.73 5.01
C LEU A 22 19.58 -0.51 4.87
N SER A 23 18.61 -0.55 3.95
CA SER A 23 17.55 0.45 3.82
C SER A 23 16.23 -0.12 4.27
N GLY A 24 15.50 0.59 5.10
CA GLY A 24 14.12 0.26 5.45
C GLY A 24 13.22 0.21 4.22
N LEU A 25 12.06 -0.44 4.35
CA LEU A 25 11.06 -0.50 3.27
C LEU A 25 10.01 0.60 3.38
N CYS A 26 9.82 1.14 4.58
CA CYS A 26 8.85 2.20 4.82
C CYS A 26 9.57 3.53 4.94
N PRO A 27 9.22 4.54 4.11
CA PRO A 27 9.74 5.89 4.30
C PRO A 27 9.14 6.51 5.56
N GLY A 28 9.90 7.38 6.22
CA GLY A 28 9.40 8.17 7.33
C GLY A 28 10.43 8.46 8.41
N ARG A 29 10.27 9.61 9.06
CA ARG A 29 11.10 10.04 10.20
C ARG A 29 10.87 9.19 11.45
N ASN A 30 9.70 8.57 11.55
CA ASN A 30 9.29 7.75 12.70
C ASN A 30 9.33 6.24 12.39
N GLU A 31 10.05 5.83 11.37
CA GLU A 31 10.35 4.43 11.12
C GLU A 31 11.60 4.05 11.91
N TYR A 32 11.40 3.36 13.01
CA TYR A 32 12.50 2.99 13.90
C TYR A 32 12.87 1.52 13.69
N LEU A 33 13.99 1.32 13.01
CA LEU A 33 14.58 0.02 12.76
C LEU A 33 15.88 -0.12 13.55
N ARG A 34 16.21 -1.34 13.94
CA ARG A 34 17.52 -1.68 14.47
C ARG A 34 17.96 -3.06 13.98
N ALA A 35 19.25 -3.27 13.90
CA ALA A 35 19.79 -4.54 13.48
C ALA A 35 20.89 -5.02 14.44
N SER A 36 21.00 -6.33 14.57
CA SER A 36 22.05 -7.00 15.32
C SER A 36 22.72 -8.03 14.44
N VAL A 37 24.04 -8.12 14.59
CA VAL A 37 24.87 -9.12 13.93
C VAL A 37 25.58 -9.95 14.99
N ASP A 38 25.53 -11.26 14.84
CA ASP A 38 26.33 -12.20 15.61
C ASP A 38 26.96 -13.25 14.71
N HIS A 39 27.91 -13.98 15.24
CA HIS A 39 28.60 -15.08 14.54
C HIS A 39 28.41 -16.42 15.30
N ASP A 40 27.36 -16.53 16.10
CA ASP A 40 27.12 -17.71 16.95
C ASP A 40 26.81 -18.95 16.07
N GLY A 41 27.42 -20.05 16.38
CA GLY A 41 27.28 -21.30 15.65
C GLY A 41 27.88 -21.30 14.22
N ILE A 42 28.73 -20.31 13.91
CA ILE A 42 29.47 -20.22 12.65
C ILE A 42 30.92 -20.62 12.88
N GLY A 43 31.39 -21.55 12.02
CA GLY A 43 32.79 -22.03 12.11
C GLY A 43 33.81 -20.95 11.74
N THR A 44 35.02 -21.05 12.29
CA THR A 44 36.11 -20.10 12.01
C THR A 44 36.55 -20.11 10.54
N GLN A 45 36.21 -21.14 9.78
CA GLN A 45 36.46 -21.25 8.32
C GLN A 45 35.39 -20.54 7.47
N ASP A 46 34.25 -20.26 8.05
CA ASP A 46 33.09 -19.63 7.36
C ASP A 46 33.13 -18.10 7.53
N GLU A 47 34.21 -17.45 7.09
CA GLU A 47 34.46 -16.02 7.31
C GLU A 47 33.50 -15.09 6.56
N ASP A 48 32.73 -15.61 5.63
CA ASP A 48 31.73 -14.87 4.86
C ASP A 48 30.32 -14.94 5.47
N LEU A 49 30.11 -15.85 6.44
CA LEU A 49 28.81 -16.08 7.05
C LEU A 49 28.62 -15.26 8.33
N PHE A 50 27.37 -14.83 8.55
CA PHE A 50 26.92 -14.15 9.77
C PHE A 50 25.44 -14.38 10.02
N ASN A 51 25.00 -14.11 11.23
CA ASN A 51 23.58 -14.05 11.56
C ASN A 51 23.15 -12.59 11.64
N LEU A 52 21.95 -12.30 11.15
CA LEU A 52 21.36 -10.96 11.15
C LEU A 52 19.98 -11.01 11.78
N VAL A 53 19.76 -10.16 12.76
CA VAL A 53 18.44 -9.90 13.33
C VAL A 53 18.05 -8.47 13.00
N VAL A 54 16.87 -8.28 12.46
CA VAL A 54 16.30 -6.95 12.16
C VAL A 54 15.01 -6.79 12.94
N GLN A 55 14.87 -5.68 13.63
CA GLN A 55 13.69 -5.36 14.42
C GLN A 55 13.13 -4.00 14.03
N ARG A 56 11.80 -3.91 13.99
CA ARG A 56 11.06 -2.66 14.07
C ARG A 56 10.66 -2.44 15.52
N VAL A 57 10.99 -1.28 16.06
CA VAL A 57 10.66 -0.89 17.42
C VAL A 57 9.72 0.32 17.40
N ARG A 58 8.95 0.48 18.47
CA ARG A 58 7.95 1.54 18.54
C ARG A 58 8.53 2.96 18.53
N ARG A 59 9.72 3.12 19.07
CA ARG A 59 10.51 4.35 19.07
C ARG A 59 11.97 4.01 19.31
N ARG A 60 12.86 4.92 18.96
CA ARG A 60 14.31 4.75 19.20
C ARG A 60 14.59 4.45 20.67
N GLY A 61 15.45 3.45 20.93
CA GLY A 61 15.78 3.00 22.29
C GLY A 61 14.65 2.28 23.02
N SER A 62 13.54 1.94 22.34
CA SER A 62 12.44 1.18 22.95
C SER A 62 12.76 -0.31 22.98
N GLU A 63 12.41 -0.96 24.09
CA GLU A 63 12.42 -2.43 24.18
C GLU A 63 11.18 -3.07 23.52
N LEU A 64 10.15 -2.28 23.19
CA LEU A 64 8.93 -2.77 22.55
C LEU A 64 9.19 -3.05 21.08
N VAL A 65 9.33 -4.33 20.77
CA VAL A 65 9.50 -4.85 19.40
C VAL A 65 8.13 -5.06 18.76
N GLU A 66 7.85 -4.38 17.65
CA GLU A 66 6.62 -4.52 16.88
C GLU A 66 6.72 -5.62 15.82
N SER A 67 7.92 -5.80 15.26
CA SER A 67 8.20 -6.84 14.28
C SER A 67 9.67 -7.24 14.34
N GLN A 68 9.95 -8.51 14.07
CA GLN A 68 11.30 -9.05 14.06
C GLN A 68 11.46 -10.06 12.95
N GLU A 69 12.63 -10.01 12.32
CA GLU A 69 13.07 -11.01 11.34
C GLU A 69 14.47 -11.51 11.72
N ILE A 70 14.69 -12.81 11.59
CA ILE A 70 15.96 -13.47 11.94
C ILE A 70 16.46 -14.21 10.71
N PHE A 71 17.66 -13.87 10.28
CA PHE A 71 18.34 -14.49 9.14
C PHE A 71 19.62 -15.17 9.63
N ARG A 72 19.65 -16.50 9.60
CA ARG A 72 20.78 -17.28 10.07
C ARG A 72 21.69 -17.69 8.95
N ARG A 73 23.02 -17.60 9.18
CA ARG A 73 24.08 -18.04 8.27
C ARG A 73 23.91 -17.45 6.86
N VAL A 74 23.65 -16.13 6.76
CA VAL A 74 23.64 -15.39 5.50
C VAL A 74 25.08 -15.03 5.12
N SER A 75 25.33 -14.94 3.79
CA SER A 75 26.68 -14.74 3.24
C SER A 75 26.78 -13.36 2.55
N ILE A 76 27.95 -12.75 2.66
CA ILE A 76 28.33 -11.58 1.86
C ILE A 76 28.78 -11.93 0.44
N LEU A 77 29.06 -13.22 0.15
CA LEU A 77 29.58 -13.63 -1.16
C LEU A 77 28.47 -13.59 -2.22
N GLY A 78 28.72 -12.81 -3.26
CA GLY A 78 27.85 -12.74 -4.44
C GLY A 78 27.73 -14.09 -5.13
N GLY A 79 26.49 -14.41 -5.57
CA GLY A 79 26.21 -15.68 -6.26
C GLY A 79 26.00 -16.88 -5.34
N SER A 80 26.22 -16.74 -4.02
CA SER A 80 25.87 -17.75 -3.03
C SER A 80 24.35 -17.93 -2.95
N ALA A 81 23.89 -19.18 -2.72
CA ALA A 81 22.49 -19.42 -2.39
C ALA A 81 22.03 -18.70 -1.11
N ARG A 82 22.97 -18.36 -0.24
CA ARG A 82 22.76 -17.65 1.04
C ARG A 82 23.18 -16.19 0.96
N GLU A 83 23.40 -15.64 -0.20
CA GLU A 83 23.72 -14.22 -0.37
C GLU A 83 22.69 -13.33 0.31
N VAL A 84 23.17 -12.44 1.19
CA VAL A 84 22.33 -11.59 2.03
C VAL A 84 21.37 -10.74 1.20
N GLY A 85 21.79 -10.21 0.07
CA GLY A 85 20.93 -9.43 -0.83
C GLY A 85 19.74 -10.24 -1.35
N ARG A 86 19.99 -11.50 -1.74
CA ARG A 86 18.94 -12.42 -2.19
C ARG A 86 18.00 -12.82 -1.06
N ILE A 87 18.52 -13.13 0.10
CA ILE A 87 17.71 -13.51 1.27
C ILE A 87 16.85 -12.32 1.72
N LEU A 88 17.43 -11.13 1.82
CA LEU A 88 16.70 -9.92 2.20
C LEU A 88 15.72 -9.41 1.13
N ALA A 89 15.78 -9.91 -0.11
CA ALA A 89 14.72 -9.64 -1.09
C ALA A 89 13.34 -10.12 -0.62
N GLY A 90 13.27 -11.12 0.26
CA GLY A 90 12.05 -11.58 0.91
C GLY A 90 11.70 -10.88 2.24
N SER A 91 12.56 -10.02 2.77
CA SER A 91 12.31 -9.31 4.03
C SER A 91 11.12 -8.35 3.91
N ARG A 92 10.41 -8.15 5.00
CA ARG A 92 9.33 -7.15 5.13
C ARG A 92 9.80 -5.86 5.80
N LEU A 93 11.05 -5.82 6.28
CA LEU A 93 11.60 -4.70 7.04
C LEU A 93 12.67 -3.95 6.26
N VAL A 94 13.61 -4.66 5.62
CA VAL A 94 14.80 -4.05 5.02
C VAL A 94 15.19 -4.65 3.68
N ARG A 95 16.03 -3.92 2.94
CA ARG A 95 16.80 -4.38 1.77
C ARG A 95 18.26 -3.98 1.94
N VAL A 96 19.15 -4.70 1.29
CA VAL A 96 20.54 -4.24 1.14
C VAL A 96 20.55 -3.00 0.25
N ALA A 97 21.23 -1.95 0.69
CA ALA A 97 21.43 -0.72 -0.05
C ALA A 97 22.93 -0.57 -0.40
N GLY A 98 23.20 -0.41 -1.69
CA GLY A 98 24.57 -0.31 -2.20
C GLY A 98 25.33 -1.63 -2.30
N PRO A 99 26.65 -1.55 -2.52
CA PRO A 99 27.49 -2.72 -2.66
C PRO A 99 27.70 -3.45 -1.32
N LEU A 100 27.86 -4.77 -1.40
CA LEU A 100 28.21 -5.57 -0.24
C LEU A 100 29.70 -5.34 0.13
N PRO A 101 30.05 -5.33 1.43
CA PRO A 101 31.43 -5.21 1.87
C PRO A 101 32.21 -6.50 1.55
N LYS A 102 33.52 -6.40 1.54
CA LYS A 102 34.43 -7.55 1.30
C LYS A 102 34.51 -8.51 2.47
N ARG A 103 34.18 -8.04 3.67
CA ARG A 103 34.17 -8.81 4.92
C ARG A 103 32.75 -8.84 5.48
N ARG A 104 32.42 -9.92 6.20
CA ARG A 104 31.15 -9.99 6.93
C ARG A 104 31.06 -8.85 7.96
N PRO A 105 29.86 -8.36 8.26
CA PRO A 105 29.66 -7.36 9.30
C PRO A 105 30.21 -7.82 10.66
N ASP A 106 30.77 -6.88 11.39
CA ASP A 106 31.30 -7.11 12.72
C ASP A 106 30.13 -7.40 13.70
N ILE A 107 30.47 -8.16 14.77
CA ILE A 107 29.50 -8.45 15.84
C ILE A 107 29.07 -7.13 16.47
N THR A 108 27.77 -6.90 16.51
CA THR A 108 27.22 -5.70 17.14
C THR A 108 27.29 -5.80 18.67
N ARG A 109 27.82 -4.78 19.30
CA ARG A 109 27.94 -4.68 20.76
C ARG A 109 26.99 -3.60 21.25
N GLY A 110 26.24 -3.87 22.31
CA GLY A 110 25.42 -2.87 22.98
C GLY A 110 26.28 -1.91 23.83
N ASP A 111 25.72 -0.77 24.15
CA ASP A 111 26.33 0.22 25.04
C ASP A 111 26.51 -0.35 26.48
N ASP A 112 25.67 -1.31 26.88
CA ASP A 112 25.80 -2.04 28.13
C ASP A 112 26.75 -3.25 27.95
N PRO A 113 27.92 -3.27 28.62
CA PRO A 113 28.85 -4.40 28.56
C PRO A 113 28.24 -5.74 29.05
N ARG A 114 27.09 -5.70 29.73
CA ARG A 114 26.37 -6.88 30.22
C ARG A 114 25.31 -7.37 29.24
N ALA A 115 24.98 -6.58 28.21
CA ALA A 115 24.04 -7.00 27.21
C ALA A 115 24.62 -8.10 26.32
N LEU A 116 23.95 -9.24 26.26
CA LEU A 116 24.37 -10.38 25.43
C LEU A 116 24.24 -10.08 23.94
N ILE A 117 23.36 -9.14 23.57
CA ILE A 117 23.08 -8.77 22.19
C ILE A 117 23.11 -7.24 22.09
N GLY A 118 23.95 -6.71 21.19
CA GLY A 118 23.96 -5.31 20.83
C GLY A 118 23.12 -5.06 19.57
N TYR A 119 22.52 -3.89 19.49
CA TYR A 119 21.80 -3.44 18.30
C TYR A 119 22.38 -2.14 17.80
N VAL A 120 22.44 -2.01 16.47
CA VAL A 120 22.70 -0.74 15.80
C VAL A 120 21.34 -0.15 15.38
N ASP A 121 21.03 1.02 15.89
CA ASP A 121 19.82 1.76 15.50
C ASP A 121 19.98 2.35 14.09
N CYS A 122 18.86 2.53 13.40
CA CYS A 122 18.85 3.22 12.12
C CYS A 122 19.29 4.69 12.25
N ASN A 123 19.82 5.21 11.15
CA ASN A 123 20.15 6.61 11.00
C ASN A 123 18.88 7.49 11.04
N ASN A 124 19.07 8.78 11.35
CA ASN A 124 17.96 9.76 11.31
C ASN A 124 17.80 10.37 9.90
N ASP A 125 18.03 9.57 8.87
CA ASP A 125 17.99 9.97 7.46
C ASP A 125 16.67 9.66 6.75
N GLY A 126 15.72 9.05 7.45
CA GLY A 126 14.37 8.82 6.96
C GLY A 126 13.60 10.13 6.78
N GLU A 127 12.84 10.22 5.70
CA GLU A 127 12.00 11.39 5.39
C GLU A 127 10.56 10.97 5.16
N ASP A 128 9.63 11.74 5.70
CA ASP A 128 8.20 11.46 5.61
C ASP A 128 7.65 11.57 4.17
N GLY A 129 8.34 12.30 3.30
CA GLY A 129 7.88 12.60 1.96
C GLY A 129 6.63 13.47 1.95
N GLU A 130 6.09 13.68 0.76
CA GLU A 130 4.91 14.49 0.54
C GLU A 130 3.64 13.65 0.42
N ALA A 131 2.48 14.29 0.56
CA ALA A 131 1.20 13.66 0.28
C ALA A 131 1.11 13.30 -1.21
N LEU A 132 0.53 12.14 -1.52
CA LEU A 132 0.32 11.73 -2.90
C LEU A 132 -0.51 12.77 -3.66
N SER A 133 -0.07 13.10 -4.85
CA SER A 133 -0.78 13.90 -5.84
C SER A 133 -1.46 13.01 -6.89
N ASP A 134 -2.31 13.62 -7.72
CA ASP A 134 -2.91 12.93 -8.86
C ASP A 134 -1.86 12.42 -9.85
N TYR A 135 -0.74 13.12 -9.99
CA TYR A 135 0.37 12.71 -10.85
C TYR A 135 1.08 11.45 -10.33
N ASP A 136 1.16 11.29 -9.00
CA ASP A 136 1.72 10.07 -8.40
C ASP A 136 0.79 8.88 -8.61
N LEU A 137 -0.53 9.10 -8.57
CA LEU A 137 -1.52 8.06 -8.84
C LEU A 137 -1.51 7.64 -10.32
N ILE A 138 -1.44 8.61 -11.22
CA ILE A 138 -1.31 8.34 -12.66
C ILE A 138 0.02 7.64 -12.95
N GLY A 139 1.12 8.20 -12.45
CA GLY A 139 2.46 7.69 -12.65
C GLY A 139 2.97 7.85 -14.07
N SER A 140 3.82 6.92 -14.49
CA SER A 140 4.48 6.92 -15.80
C SER A 140 4.55 5.52 -16.39
N GLU A 141 4.12 5.39 -17.64
CA GLU A 141 4.21 4.12 -18.38
C GLU A 141 5.66 3.66 -18.55
N ALA A 142 6.56 4.59 -18.93
CA ALA A 142 7.98 4.30 -19.12
C ALA A 142 8.67 3.81 -17.83
N ARG A 143 8.25 4.34 -16.66
CA ARG A 143 8.78 3.96 -15.35
C ARG A 143 7.98 2.86 -14.65
N ARG A 144 6.89 2.40 -15.25
CA ARG A 144 5.93 1.46 -14.66
C ARG A 144 5.53 1.87 -13.23
N SER A 145 5.14 3.13 -13.06
CA SER A 145 4.73 3.70 -11.78
C SER A 145 3.27 4.14 -11.80
N GLY A 146 2.67 4.36 -10.62
CA GLY A 146 1.24 4.66 -10.51
C GLY A 146 0.39 3.51 -11.04
N ILE A 147 -0.70 3.83 -11.77
CA ILE A 147 -1.59 2.80 -12.37
C ILE A 147 -0.85 1.92 -13.38
N PHE A 148 0.19 2.42 -14.06
CA PHE A 148 1.00 1.65 -15.01
C PHE A 148 1.89 0.58 -14.36
N ALA A 149 2.01 0.57 -13.03
CA ALA A 149 2.64 -0.54 -12.32
C ALA A 149 1.83 -1.85 -12.43
N LEU A 150 0.55 -1.76 -12.80
CA LEU A 150 -0.33 -2.91 -13.04
C LEU A 150 -0.11 -3.55 -14.42
N ASP A 151 0.60 -2.88 -15.34
CA ASP A 151 0.97 -3.46 -16.64
C ASP A 151 1.84 -4.70 -16.45
N GLY A 152 1.42 -5.82 -17.04
CA GLY A 152 2.11 -7.11 -16.89
C GLY A 152 1.75 -7.88 -15.61
N GLY A 153 0.87 -7.35 -14.77
CA GLY A 153 0.28 -8.05 -13.64
C GLY A 153 -0.83 -9.05 -14.05
N PRO A 154 -1.47 -9.70 -13.08
CA PRO A 154 -2.64 -10.55 -13.35
C PRO A 154 -3.77 -9.73 -13.96
N ARG A 155 -4.59 -10.39 -14.80
CA ARG A 155 -5.79 -9.77 -15.35
C ARG A 155 -6.76 -9.36 -14.23
N PHE A 156 -7.39 -8.22 -14.40
CA PHE A 156 -8.39 -7.68 -13.47
C PHE A 156 -9.60 -7.15 -14.27
N ASP A 157 -10.77 -7.16 -13.65
CA ASP A 157 -12.03 -6.71 -14.27
C ASP A 157 -12.41 -5.31 -13.78
N PHE A 158 -11.99 -4.92 -12.58
CA PHE A 158 -12.29 -3.62 -11.98
C PHE A 158 -11.03 -2.92 -11.46
N LEU A 159 -10.95 -1.62 -11.72
CA LEU A 159 -9.95 -0.73 -11.13
C LEU A 159 -10.65 0.25 -10.18
N CYS A 160 -10.27 0.22 -8.91
CA CYS A 160 -10.64 1.23 -7.92
C CYS A 160 -9.41 2.06 -7.59
N ILE A 161 -9.50 3.37 -7.71
CA ILE A 161 -8.44 4.29 -7.34
C ILE A 161 -8.92 5.07 -6.12
N PRO A 162 -8.54 4.69 -4.90
CA PRO A 162 -8.96 5.43 -3.71
C PRO A 162 -8.28 6.80 -3.66
N PRO A 163 -8.97 7.85 -3.18
CA PRO A 163 -8.33 9.13 -2.97
C PRO A 163 -7.22 9.00 -1.93
N PRO A 164 -6.08 9.71 -2.12
CA PRO A 164 -4.94 9.60 -1.22
C PRO A 164 -5.22 10.13 0.19
N GLN A 165 -6.24 10.97 0.31
CA GLN A 165 -6.73 11.50 1.56
C GLN A 165 -8.26 11.45 1.59
N ARG A 166 -8.86 11.17 2.77
CA ARG A 166 -10.32 11.02 2.92
C ARG A 166 -11.14 12.27 2.60
N ARG A 167 -10.52 13.45 2.75
CA ARG A 167 -11.16 14.76 2.52
C ARG A 167 -10.73 15.40 1.21
N ARG A 168 -10.27 14.60 0.27
CA ARG A 168 -9.85 15.06 -1.05
C ARG A 168 -10.44 14.14 -2.11
N ASP A 169 -11.04 14.73 -3.14
CA ASP A 169 -11.49 13.99 -4.31
C ASP A 169 -10.32 13.72 -5.27
N LEU A 170 -10.48 12.74 -6.13
CA LEU A 170 -9.57 12.51 -7.25
C LEU A 170 -9.74 13.62 -8.29
N GLY A 171 -8.63 14.08 -8.85
CA GLY A 171 -8.69 15.01 -9.97
C GLY A 171 -9.20 14.34 -11.25
N MET A 172 -9.77 15.14 -12.12
CA MET A 172 -10.34 14.69 -13.39
C MET A 172 -9.31 13.94 -14.27
N SER A 173 -8.05 14.34 -14.22
CA SER A 173 -6.96 13.69 -14.95
C SER A 173 -6.79 12.23 -14.57
N VAL A 174 -6.94 11.89 -13.28
CA VAL A 174 -6.85 10.50 -12.80
C VAL A 174 -7.98 9.67 -13.38
N LEU A 175 -9.21 10.21 -13.41
CA LEU A 175 -10.38 9.52 -13.95
C LEU A 175 -10.22 9.27 -15.46
N VAL A 176 -9.79 10.29 -16.21
CA VAL A 176 -9.60 10.18 -17.67
C VAL A 176 -8.51 9.16 -18.01
N VAL A 177 -7.37 9.23 -17.32
CA VAL A 177 -6.26 8.29 -17.58
C VAL A 177 -6.62 6.90 -17.08
N GLY A 178 -7.28 6.78 -15.92
CA GLY A 178 -7.78 5.51 -15.39
C GLY A 178 -8.77 4.80 -16.34
N ALA A 179 -9.72 5.53 -16.91
CA ALA A 179 -10.66 4.96 -17.89
C ALA A 179 -9.95 4.49 -19.17
N ARG A 180 -8.99 5.27 -19.68
CA ARG A 180 -8.17 4.85 -20.83
C ARG A 180 -7.33 3.61 -20.52
N PHE A 181 -6.78 3.54 -19.33
CA PHE A 181 -6.04 2.38 -18.86
C PHE A 181 -6.95 1.15 -18.77
N CYS A 182 -8.14 1.28 -18.18
CA CYS A 182 -9.13 0.21 -18.10
C CYS A 182 -9.56 -0.29 -19.47
N ARG A 183 -9.82 0.62 -20.43
CA ARG A 183 -10.15 0.25 -21.82
C ARG A 183 -9.08 -0.65 -22.44
N ARG A 184 -7.79 -0.33 -22.26
CA ARG A 184 -6.67 -1.15 -22.76
C ARG A 184 -6.67 -2.55 -22.16
N HIS A 185 -7.05 -2.67 -20.89
CA HIS A 185 -7.08 -3.92 -20.13
C HIS A 185 -8.43 -4.66 -20.20
N GLN A 186 -9.42 -4.13 -20.95
CA GLN A 186 -10.79 -4.67 -21.01
C GLN A 186 -11.43 -4.75 -19.63
N ALA A 187 -11.15 -3.76 -18.77
CA ALA A 187 -11.64 -3.61 -17.41
C ALA A 187 -12.52 -2.36 -17.27
N LEU A 188 -13.18 -2.19 -16.14
CA LEU A 188 -14.00 -1.03 -15.82
C LEU A 188 -13.41 -0.23 -14.67
N LEU A 189 -13.38 1.09 -14.81
CA LEU A 189 -13.03 2.00 -13.73
C LEU A 189 -14.24 2.20 -12.81
N LEU A 190 -14.11 1.94 -11.53
CA LEU A 190 -15.14 2.27 -10.54
C LEU A 190 -14.86 3.65 -9.97
N VAL A 191 -15.80 4.57 -10.17
CA VAL A 191 -15.66 5.99 -9.83
C VAL A 191 -16.44 6.29 -8.57
N ASP A 192 -15.77 6.96 -7.64
CA ASP A 192 -16.36 7.43 -6.39
C ASP A 192 -17.02 8.80 -6.57
N PRO A 193 -18.16 9.07 -5.87
CA PRO A 193 -18.81 10.36 -5.93
C PRO A 193 -17.99 11.43 -5.23
N PRO A 194 -17.95 12.68 -5.74
CA PRO A 194 -17.31 13.79 -5.08
C PRO A 194 -17.83 14.02 -3.65
N LEU A 195 -16.99 14.56 -2.80
CA LEU A 195 -17.35 14.91 -1.41
C LEU A 195 -18.49 15.92 -1.34
N ALA A 196 -18.58 16.80 -2.33
CA ALA A 196 -19.64 17.81 -2.42
C ALA A 196 -21.04 17.22 -2.69
N TRP A 197 -21.13 15.92 -3.07
CA TRP A 197 -22.42 15.25 -3.24
C TRP A 197 -22.94 14.71 -1.89
N ASP A 198 -23.14 15.63 -0.96
CA ASP A 198 -23.56 15.35 0.40
C ASP A 198 -25.07 15.14 0.56
N SER A 199 -25.84 15.37 -0.49
CA SER A 199 -27.27 15.13 -0.59
C SER A 199 -27.64 14.63 -1.99
N THR A 200 -28.77 13.94 -2.11
CA THR A 200 -29.27 13.46 -3.41
C THR A 200 -29.53 14.62 -4.38
N ARG A 201 -29.99 15.76 -3.86
CA ARG A 201 -30.22 16.96 -4.67
C ARG A 201 -28.91 17.53 -5.20
N ALA A 202 -27.90 17.70 -4.35
CA ALA A 202 -26.59 18.17 -4.77
C ALA A 202 -25.96 17.23 -5.81
N ALA A 203 -26.12 15.90 -5.64
CA ALA A 203 -25.67 14.91 -6.60
C ALA A 203 -26.36 15.04 -7.97
N LEU A 204 -27.70 15.19 -7.99
CA LEU A 204 -28.48 15.35 -9.23
C LEU A 204 -28.14 16.66 -9.97
N ASP A 205 -27.98 17.75 -9.25
CA ASP A 205 -27.66 19.05 -9.85
C ASP A 205 -26.23 19.04 -10.42
N ALA A 206 -25.26 18.54 -9.66
CA ALA A 206 -23.86 18.49 -10.07
C ALA A 206 -23.60 17.43 -11.17
N ALA A 207 -24.32 16.31 -11.16
CA ALA A 207 -24.15 15.25 -12.16
C ALA A 207 -24.50 15.68 -13.58
N ARG A 208 -25.40 16.65 -13.75
CA ARG A 208 -25.77 17.21 -15.06
C ARG A 208 -24.62 17.95 -15.73
N GLU A 209 -23.76 18.55 -14.93
CA GLU A 209 -22.60 19.32 -15.37
C GLU A 209 -21.28 18.53 -15.21
N TRP A 210 -21.38 17.26 -14.80
CA TRP A 210 -20.21 16.44 -14.56
C TRP A 210 -19.43 16.19 -15.85
N PRO A 211 -18.17 16.65 -15.94
CA PRO A 211 -17.44 16.65 -17.22
C PRO A 211 -16.87 15.29 -17.63
N PHE A 212 -16.97 14.28 -16.76
CA PHE A 212 -16.41 12.94 -17.02
C PHE A 212 -17.52 11.96 -17.38
N HIS A 213 -17.47 11.49 -18.64
CA HIS A 213 -18.32 10.41 -19.12
C HIS A 213 -17.46 9.39 -19.86
N SER A 214 -17.60 8.12 -19.52
CA SER A 214 -16.88 7.05 -20.18
C SER A 214 -17.68 5.75 -20.14
N ALA A 215 -17.69 5.03 -21.25
CA ALA A 215 -18.27 3.68 -21.32
C ALA A 215 -17.45 2.65 -20.52
N ASP A 216 -16.22 2.99 -20.18
CA ASP A 216 -15.31 2.13 -19.43
C ASP A 216 -15.30 2.49 -17.93
N ALA A 217 -16.31 3.20 -17.46
CA ALA A 217 -16.39 3.62 -16.05
C ALA A 217 -17.82 3.46 -15.50
N LEU A 218 -17.91 3.08 -14.23
CA LEU A 218 -19.14 2.98 -13.47
C LEU A 218 -19.04 3.87 -12.23
N MET A 219 -19.98 4.80 -12.07
CA MET A 219 -20.08 5.63 -10.87
C MET A 219 -21.11 5.05 -9.91
N PHE A 220 -20.79 5.04 -8.64
CA PHE A 220 -21.67 4.60 -7.56
C PHE A 220 -21.95 5.75 -6.59
N PHE A 221 -23.21 5.85 -6.11
CA PHE A 221 -23.67 6.81 -5.12
C PHE A 221 -24.72 6.13 -4.23
N PRO A 222 -24.83 6.49 -2.95
CA PRO A 222 -24.02 7.44 -2.19
C PRO A 222 -22.74 6.83 -1.61
N ARG A 223 -22.03 7.60 -0.80
CA ARG A 223 -20.95 7.09 0.05
C ARG A 223 -21.50 6.10 1.08
N ILE A 224 -20.61 5.38 1.74
CA ILE A 224 -20.96 4.33 2.70
C ILE A 224 -20.46 4.73 4.09
N ASN A 225 -21.31 4.66 5.09
CA ASN A 225 -20.94 4.79 6.49
C ASN A 225 -20.66 3.39 7.06
N ALA A 226 -19.47 3.21 7.64
CA ALA A 226 -19.05 1.95 8.24
C ALA A 226 -18.12 2.18 9.41
N LEU A 227 -18.03 1.19 10.30
CA LEU A 227 -17.09 1.20 11.41
C LEU A 227 -15.65 1.09 10.86
N ASN A 228 -14.83 2.10 11.13
CA ASN A 228 -13.40 2.05 10.89
C ASN A 228 -12.75 1.23 12.02
N ARG A 229 -12.25 0.05 11.68
CA ARG A 229 -11.64 -0.86 12.67
C ARG A 229 -10.33 -0.33 13.28
N LEU A 230 -9.70 0.68 12.66
CA LEU A 230 -8.47 1.27 13.15
C LEU A 230 -8.73 2.37 14.19
N SER A 231 -9.75 3.21 13.97
CA SER A 231 -10.13 4.27 14.90
C SER A 231 -11.20 3.86 15.89
N GLY A 232 -11.98 2.81 15.62
CA GLY A 232 -13.14 2.42 16.38
C GLY A 232 -14.37 3.32 16.15
N GLU A 233 -14.32 4.24 15.20
CA GLU A 233 -15.39 5.21 14.92
C GLU A 233 -16.12 4.89 13.61
N TYR A 234 -17.39 5.32 13.52
CA TYR A 234 -18.13 5.30 12.26
C TYR A 234 -17.66 6.43 11.37
N GLU A 235 -17.23 6.08 10.17
CA GLU A 235 -16.69 7.03 9.21
C GLU A 235 -17.31 6.83 7.82
N SER A 236 -17.26 7.89 7.00
CA SER A 236 -17.71 7.84 5.61
C SER A 236 -16.60 7.32 4.68
N PHE A 237 -16.91 6.31 3.91
CA PHE A 237 -16.02 5.68 2.92
C PHE A 237 -16.56 5.85 1.50
N THR A 238 -15.66 5.77 0.54
CA THR A 238 -16.01 5.73 -0.88
C THR A 238 -16.66 4.38 -1.23
N PRO A 239 -17.66 4.33 -2.12
CA PRO A 239 -18.43 3.12 -2.43
C PRO A 239 -17.74 2.16 -3.40
N SER A 240 -16.76 2.59 -4.19
CA SER A 240 -16.16 1.80 -5.29
C SER A 240 -15.65 0.42 -4.85
N ALA A 241 -14.92 0.35 -3.74
CA ALA A 241 -14.39 -0.92 -3.24
C ALA A 241 -15.50 -1.87 -2.75
N ALA A 242 -16.55 -1.32 -2.14
CA ALA A 242 -17.70 -2.11 -1.71
C ALA A 242 -18.52 -2.60 -2.91
N ALA A 243 -18.70 -1.75 -3.92
CA ALA A 243 -19.36 -2.11 -5.17
C ALA A 243 -18.61 -3.25 -5.89
N ALA A 244 -17.28 -3.14 -6.03
CA ALA A 244 -16.46 -4.21 -6.58
C ALA A 244 -16.62 -5.54 -5.82
N ALA A 245 -16.61 -5.48 -4.49
CA ALA A 245 -16.79 -6.67 -3.66
C ALA A 245 -18.19 -7.28 -3.77
N LEU A 246 -19.24 -6.46 -3.92
CA LEU A 246 -20.60 -6.92 -4.13
C LEU A 246 -20.75 -7.60 -5.48
N ILE A 247 -20.24 -6.99 -6.55
CA ILE A 247 -20.28 -7.55 -7.91
C ILE A 247 -19.51 -8.88 -7.95
N ALA A 248 -18.28 -8.92 -7.42
CA ALA A 248 -17.47 -10.13 -7.40
C ALA A 248 -18.11 -11.25 -6.58
N ARG A 249 -18.83 -10.93 -5.50
CA ARG A 249 -19.57 -11.90 -4.71
C ARG A 249 -20.78 -12.45 -5.47
N ASP A 250 -21.50 -11.60 -6.17
CA ASP A 250 -22.66 -11.99 -6.96
C ASP A 250 -22.24 -12.88 -8.14
N ASP A 251 -21.19 -12.52 -8.87
CA ASP A 251 -20.60 -13.33 -9.94
C ASP A 251 -20.15 -14.72 -9.43
N ALA A 252 -19.52 -14.79 -8.28
CA ALA A 252 -19.08 -16.06 -7.69
C ALA A 252 -20.26 -16.98 -7.29
N SER A 253 -21.38 -16.40 -6.88
CA SER A 253 -22.57 -17.13 -6.49
C SER A 253 -23.50 -17.49 -7.67
N ARG A 254 -23.45 -16.71 -8.75
CA ARG A 254 -24.33 -16.81 -9.93
C ARG A 254 -23.54 -16.60 -11.24
N PRO A 255 -22.80 -17.59 -11.74
CA PRO A 255 -21.92 -17.43 -12.91
C PRO A 255 -22.63 -17.17 -14.23
N GLN A 256 -23.94 -16.93 -14.23
CA GLN A 256 -24.73 -16.53 -15.40
C GLN A 256 -24.92 -15.00 -15.42
N LEU A 257 -24.04 -14.37 -16.12
CA LEU A 257 -23.90 -12.95 -16.42
C LEU A 257 -25.22 -12.23 -16.72
N TRP A 258 -25.38 -11.03 -16.15
CA TRP A 258 -26.27 -9.95 -16.62
C TRP A 258 -27.78 -10.18 -16.47
N ARG A 259 -28.22 -10.97 -15.50
CA ARG A 259 -29.60 -10.91 -15.02
C ARG A 259 -29.72 -9.84 -13.95
N GLU A 260 -30.79 -9.05 -14.00
CA GLU A 260 -31.19 -8.24 -12.86
C GLU A 260 -31.22 -9.11 -11.61
N PRO A 261 -30.51 -8.73 -10.53
CA PRO A 261 -30.51 -9.53 -9.32
C PRO A 261 -31.95 -9.61 -8.79
N GLU A 262 -32.44 -10.84 -8.58
CA GLU A 262 -33.78 -11.06 -7.99
C GLU A 262 -33.88 -10.46 -6.58
N GLU A 263 -32.74 -10.34 -5.89
CA GLU A 263 -32.62 -9.71 -4.58
C GLU A 263 -31.55 -8.60 -4.63
N PRO A 264 -31.77 -7.47 -3.95
CA PRO A 264 -30.77 -6.41 -3.88
C PRO A 264 -29.52 -6.92 -3.17
N ALA A 265 -28.34 -6.58 -3.71
CA ALA A 265 -27.07 -6.88 -3.06
C ALA A 265 -26.94 -6.08 -1.77
N LEU A 266 -26.87 -6.77 -0.63
CA LEU A 266 -26.81 -6.15 0.68
C LEU A 266 -25.36 -5.94 1.12
N LEU A 267 -25.08 -4.77 1.68
CA LEU A 267 -23.85 -4.50 2.41
C LEU A 267 -23.75 -5.42 3.64
N ARG A 268 -22.53 -5.69 4.07
CA ARG A 268 -22.30 -6.44 5.30
C ARG A 268 -22.89 -5.71 6.52
N PRO A 269 -23.33 -6.44 7.57
CA PRO A 269 -23.77 -5.80 8.82
C PRO A 269 -22.74 -4.79 9.34
N GLY A 270 -23.21 -3.61 9.74
CA GLY A 270 -22.38 -2.50 10.19
C GLY A 270 -21.91 -1.53 9.10
N ALA A 271 -22.27 -1.77 7.85
CA ALA A 271 -22.10 -0.82 6.75
C ALA A 271 -23.48 -0.43 6.19
N GLN A 272 -23.69 0.85 5.95
CA GLN A 272 -24.95 1.38 5.41
C GLN A 272 -24.68 2.53 4.44
N ALA A 273 -25.60 2.75 3.49
CA ALA A 273 -25.56 3.92 2.64
C ALA A 273 -25.58 5.20 3.48
N ALA A 274 -24.73 6.18 3.15
CA ALA A 274 -24.64 7.43 3.90
C ALA A 274 -25.90 8.30 3.74
N LEU A 275 -26.65 8.10 2.64
CA LEU A 275 -27.88 8.84 2.31
C LEU A 275 -28.96 7.85 1.90
N TRP A 276 -30.19 8.17 2.22
CA TRP A 276 -31.35 7.50 1.68
C TRP A 276 -31.64 8.06 0.29
N VAL A 277 -31.81 7.16 -0.69
CA VAL A 277 -32.15 7.50 -2.07
C VAL A 277 -33.46 6.80 -2.41
N ASP A 278 -34.50 7.55 -2.67
CA ASP A 278 -35.80 7.00 -3.05
C ASP A 278 -35.82 6.46 -4.50
N ARG A 279 -36.93 5.80 -4.87
CA ARG A 279 -37.03 5.16 -6.20
C ARG A 279 -36.98 6.18 -7.35
N LEU A 280 -37.57 7.36 -7.18
CA LEU A 280 -37.58 8.41 -8.21
C LEU A 280 -36.17 8.98 -8.37
N GLN A 281 -35.52 9.29 -7.28
CA GLN A 281 -34.14 9.78 -7.25
C GLN A 281 -33.17 8.77 -7.87
N ARG A 282 -33.31 7.47 -7.58
CA ARG A 282 -32.51 6.41 -8.22
C ARG A 282 -32.70 6.40 -9.73
N HIS A 283 -33.94 6.50 -10.18
CA HIS A 283 -34.23 6.56 -11.61
C HIS A 283 -33.59 7.79 -12.27
N GLN A 284 -33.67 8.96 -11.62
CA GLN A 284 -33.04 10.20 -12.12
C GLN A 284 -31.51 10.08 -12.18
N LEU A 285 -30.88 9.52 -11.13
CA LEU A 285 -29.44 9.27 -11.11
C LEU A 285 -29.03 8.26 -12.20
N ALA A 286 -29.80 7.20 -12.39
CA ALA A 286 -29.52 6.20 -13.42
C ALA A 286 -29.57 6.81 -14.85
N GLN A 287 -30.47 7.76 -15.10
CA GLN A 287 -30.49 8.51 -16.37
C GLN A 287 -29.23 9.35 -16.61
N LEU A 288 -28.51 9.71 -15.53
CA LEU A 288 -27.24 10.42 -15.58
C LEU A 288 -26.02 9.46 -15.51
N GLY A 289 -26.25 8.14 -15.61
CA GLY A 289 -25.20 7.13 -15.58
C GLY A 289 -24.65 6.82 -14.18
N ILE A 290 -25.40 7.13 -13.13
CA ILE A 290 -24.98 6.92 -11.73
C ILE A 290 -25.78 5.76 -11.13
N ASN A 291 -25.09 4.77 -10.60
CA ASN A 291 -25.67 3.64 -9.88
C ASN A 291 -25.91 4.05 -8.41
N ALA A 292 -27.17 3.95 -7.93
CA ALA A 292 -27.57 4.37 -6.60
C ALA A 292 -28.48 3.34 -5.91
#